data_df774dddc1ce10dee32ca9fd5ed31b4c
#
_entry.id   df774dddc1ce10dee32ca9fd5ed31b4c
#
_cell.length_a   1.000
_cell.length_b   1.000
_cell.length_c   1.000
_cell.angle_alpha   90.00
_cell.angle_beta   90.00
_cell.angle_gamma   90.00
#
_symmetry.space_group_name_H-M   'P 1'
#
loop_
_entity.id
_entity.type
_entity.pdbx_description
1 polymer ?
#
loop_
_entity_poly.entity_id
_entity_poly.type
_entity_poly.pdbx_seq_one_letter_code
_entity_poly.pdbx_strand_id
1 'polypeptide(L)'
;MVKVYKFESDTEENCRIKCLEELDVYNNEILTKEYEGENTYHMEVVKKSDVEEYINEFLTKTTEDMGVKARIEISEEDGVFTAKMFSNNNSILIGKDGRTLKSLQVLLRQALSNQIKFNVKVNLDASNYKVKRERFFEKDIKNIINDVMKSKDEVKLDPMNSYQRRIVHSVASEYYNIETESFGEEPERYVVIRYVEK
;
A
#
# COMPACT_ATOMS: atom_id res chain seq x y z
N MET A 1 -11.42 -1.79 19.62
CA MET A 1 -11.51 -0.31 19.53
C MET A 1 -10.17 0.27 19.93
N VAL A 2 -9.59 1.17 19.14
CA VAL A 2 -8.29 1.77 19.45
C VAL A 2 -8.44 2.83 20.54
N LYS A 3 -7.64 2.73 21.60
CA LYS A 3 -7.68 3.69 22.70
C LYS A 3 -6.72 4.85 22.42
N VAL A 4 -7.26 6.09 22.48
CA VAL A 4 -6.46 7.31 22.35
C VAL A 4 -6.25 7.88 23.76
N TYR A 5 -4.99 8.00 24.15
CA TYR A 5 -4.57 8.61 25.42
C TYR A 5 -4.20 10.06 25.17
N LYS A 6 -4.46 10.92 26.15
CA LYS A 6 -4.17 12.35 26.06
C LYS A 6 -3.30 12.76 27.23
N PHE A 7 -2.21 13.40 26.91
CA PHE A 7 -1.25 13.93 27.88
C PHE A 7 -1.09 15.44 27.69
N GLU A 8 -0.82 16.10 28.80
CA GLU A 8 -0.60 17.54 28.84
C GLU A 8 0.54 17.83 29.83
N SER A 9 1.41 18.75 29.46
CA SER A 9 2.53 19.20 30.29
C SER A 9 2.98 20.61 29.84
N ASP A 10 3.94 21.19 30.56
CA ASP A 10 4.57 22.47 30.24
C ASP A 10 5.55 22.38 29.08
N THR A 11 6.15 21.22 28.83
CA THR A 11 7.12 20.99 27.75
C THR A 11 6.83 19.65 27.02
N GLU A 12 7.34 19.54 25.77
CA GLU A 12 7.30 18.32 25.00
C GLU A 12 7.96 17.15 25.76
N GLU A 13 9.16 17.40 26.31
CA GLU A 13 9.94 16.38 26.98
C GLU A 13 9.23 15.81 28.22
N ASN A 14 8.66 16.68 29.06
CA ASN A 14 7.91 16.27 30.24
C ASN A 14 6.61 15.54 29.85
N CYS A 15 5.94 15.97 28.79
CA CYS A 15 4.75 15.30 28.28
C CYS A 15 5.08 13.88 27.80
N ARG A 16 6.19 13.73 27.10
CA ARG A 16 6.67 12.44 26.58
C ARG A 16 7.09 11.50 27.72
N ILE A 17 7.87 11.97 28.68
CA ILE A 17 8.27 11.18 29.86
C ILE A 17 7.01 10.66 30.59
N LYS A 18 6.07 11.55 30.89
CA LYS A 18 4.82 11.21 31.56
C LYS A 18 4.03 10.13 30.80
N CYS A 19 3.95 10.28 29.46
CA CYS A 19 3.29 9.31 28.60
C CYS A 19 3.95 7.91 28.69
N LEU A 20 5.26 7.85 28.56
CA LEU A 20 6.00 6.57 28.55
C LEU A 20 5.91 5.85 29.91
N GLU A 21 6.03 6.61 31.00
CA GLU A 21 5.90 6.06 32.37
C GLU A 21 4.47 5.58 32.66
N GLU A 22 3.44 6.38 32.34
CA GLU A 22 2.04 6.03 32.65
C GLU A 22 1.52 4.87 31.80
N LEU A 23 1.99 4.76 30.54
CA LEU A 23 1.59 3.68 29.65
C LEU A 23 2.47 2.43 29.75
N ASP A 24 3.61 2.50 30.45
CA ASP A 24 4.61 1.44 30.55
C ASP A 24 5.01 0.91 29.15
N VAL A 25 5.48 1.82 28.30
CA VAL A 25 5.87 1.54 26.90
C VAL A 25 7.13 2.29 26.52
N TYR A 26 7.79 1.84 25.46
CA TYR A 26 8.91 2.53 24.85
C TYR A 26 8.45 3.49 23.73
N ASN A 27 9.30 4.48 23.42
CA ASN A 27 8.98 5.50 22.41
C ASN A 27 8.70 4.92 20.99
N ASN A 28 9.30 3.79 20.66
CA ASN A 28 9.09 3.09 19.39
C ASN A 28 7.79 2.27 19.35
N GLU A 29 7.08 2.12 20.48
CA GLU A 29 5.83 1.35 20.59
C GLU A 29 4.57 2.21 20.50
N ILE A 30 4.74 3.53 20.34
CA ILE A 30 3.63 4.49 20.26
C ILE A 30 3.62 5.24 18.94
N LEU A 31 2.42 5.73 18.58
CA LEU A 31 2.20 6.77 17.59
C LEU A 31 1.71 8.00 18.31
N THR A 32 2.25 9.17 17.96
CA THR A 32 1.92 10.44 18.61
C THR A 32 1.40 11.46 17.61
N LYS A 33 0.52 12.32 18.11
CA LYS A 33 0.18 13.58 17.47
C LYS A 33 0.31 14.69 18.51
N GLU A 34 1.13 15.64 18.21
CA GLU A 34 1.59 16.69 19.10
C GLU A 34 1.08 18.05 18.62
N TYR A 35 0.77 18.93 19.56
CA TYR A 35 0.40 20.31 19.28
C TYR A 35 0.67 21.19 20.49
N GLU A 36 1.12 22.42 20.23
CA GLU A 36 1.40 23.45 21.23
C GLU A 36 0.13 24.25 21.52
N GLY A 37 -0.17 24.46 22.80
CA GLY A 37 -1.14 25.44 23.30
C GLY A 37 -0.43 26.72 23.72
N GLU A 38 -1.18 27.71 24.24
CA GLU A 38 -0.61 29.01 24.63
C GLU A 38 0.45 28.92 25.76
N ASN A 39 0.33 27.96 26.69
CA ASN A 39 1.30 27.69 27.76
C ASN A 39 1.43 26.21 28.09
N THR A 40 0.95 25.34 27.23
CA THR A 40 0.90 23.89 27.46
C THR A 40 1.22 23.15 26.20
N TYR A 41 1.84 21.99 26.37
CA TYR A 41 2.13 21.03 25.31
C TYR A 41 1.15 19.85 25.43
N HIS A 42 0.48 19.51 24.34
CA HIS A 42 -0.50 18.43 24.29
C HIS A 42 0.00 17.30 23.38
N MET A 43 -0.25 16.08 23.80
CA MET A 43 0.11 14.89 23.05
C MET A 43 -1.05 13.89 23.04
N GLU A 44 -1.54 13.55 21.87
CA GLU A 44 -2.44 12.39 21.68
C GLU A 44 -1.60 11.17 21.32
N VAL A 45 -1.78 10.08 22.03
CA VAL A 45 -0.96 8.88 21.94
C VAL A 45 -1.83 7.66 21.71
N VAL A 46 -1.36 6.77 20.82
CA VAL A 46 -1.94 5.45 20.57
C VAL A 46 -0.83 4.40 20.62
N LYS A 47 -1.08 3.29 21.31
CA LYS A 47 -0.14 2.15 21.28
C LYS A 47 -0.19 1.48 19.92
N LYS A 48 0.96 1.15 19.34
CA LYS A 48 1.04 0.41 18.07
C LYS A 48 0.35 -0.94 18.16
N SER A 49 0.48 -1.62 19.32
CA SER A 49 -0.21 -2.89 19.59
C SER A 49 -1.73 -2.80 19.48
N ASP A 50 -2.34 -1.70 19.96
CA ASP A 50 -3.79 -1.50 19.86
C ASP A 50 -4.23 -1.30 18.40
N VAL A 51 -3.37 -0.67 17.58
CA VAL A 51 -3.61 -0.50 16.14
C VAL A 51 -3.51 -1.84 15.41
N GLU A 52 -2.50 -2.65 15.74
CA GLU A 52 -2.32 -4.00 15.16
C GLU A 52 -3.49 -4.91 15.50
N GLU A 53 -3.92 -4.92 16.75
CA GLU A 53 -5.09 -5.68 17.20
C GLU A 53 -6.34 -5.27 16.44
N TYR A 54 -6.59 -3.96 16.32
CA TYR A 54 -7.73 -3.44 15.57
C TYR A 54 -7.70 -3.83 14.08
N ILE A 55 -6.53 -3.73 13.44
CA ILE A 55 -6.36 -4.15 12.05
C ILE A 55 -6.67 -5.64 11.91
N ASN A 56 -6.17 -6.47 12.82
CA ASN A 56 -6.39 -7.91 12.81
C ASN A 56 -7.87 -8.25 12.99
N GLU A 57 -8.53 -7.68 13.99
CA GLU A 57 -9.96 -7.90 14.24
C GLU A 57 -10.82 -7.46 13.03
N PHE A 58 -10.54 -6.26 12.50
CA PHE A 58 -11.28 -5.73 11.34
C PHE A 58 -11.16 -6.63 10.13
N LEU A 59 -9.93 -7.04 9.79
CA LEU A 59 -9.68 -7.88 8.62
C LEU A 59 -10.21 -9.29 8.81
N THR A 60 -10.04 -9.89 9.99
CA THR A 60 -10.58 -11.23 10.30
C THR A 60 -12.08 -11.24 10.12
N LYS A 61 -12.79 -10.33 10.77
CA LYS A 61 -14.25 -10.25 10.67
C LYS A 61 -14.70 -9.99 9.23
N THR A 62 -14.06 -9.04 8.55
CA THR A 62 -14.46 -8.69 7.18
C THR A 62 -14.23 -9.86 6.21
N THR A 63 -13.11 -10.58 6.33
CA THR A 63 -12.84 -11.74 5.47
C THR A 63 -13.76 -12.91 5.77
N GLU A 64 -14.13 -13.14 7.04
CA GLU A 64 -15.13 -14.13 7.43
C GLU A 64 -16.52 -13.79 6.85
N ASP A 65 -16.95 -12.54 6.94
CA ASP A 65 -18.21 -12.05 6.35
C ASP A 65 -18.23 -12.22 4.81
N MET A 66 -17.05 -12.17 4.17
CA MET A 66 -16.88 -12.49 2.75
C MET A 66 -16.85 -13.98 2.45
N GLY A 67 -16.99 -14.86 3.46
CA GLY A 67 -16.90 -16.31 3.33
C GLY A 67 -15.49 -16.85 3.12
N VAL A 68 -14.47 -16.09 3.49
CA VAL A 68 -13.06 -16.45 3.32
C VAL A 68 -12.34 -16.50 4.68
N LYS A 69 -11.79 -17.65 5.03
CA LYS A 69 -10.87 -17.75 6.16
C LYS A 69 -9.47 -17.30 5.71
N ALA A 70 -8.98 -16.22 6.30
CA ALA A 70 -7.66 -15.69 6.02
C ALA A 70 -6.80 -15.69 7.29
N ARG A 71 -5.52 -16.06 7.15
CA ARG A 71 -4.50 -15.79 8.14
C ARG A 71 -3.95 -14.40 7.87
N ILE A 72 -3.87 -13.56 8.89
CA ILE A 72 -3.41 -12.19 8.79
C ILE A 72 -2.09 -12.08 9.53
N GLU A 73 -1.09 -11.52 8.87
CA GLU A 73 0.20 -11.17 9.44
C GLU A 73 0.37 -9.67 9.33
N ILE A 74 0.69 -9.01 10.46
CA ILE A 74 0.87 -7.57 10.51
C ILE A 74 2.33 -7.29 10.87
N SER A 75 2.93 -6.35 10.18
CA SER A 75 4.23 -5.79 10.50
C SER A 75 4.15 -4.26 10.47
N GLU A 76 4.95 -3.61 11.28
CA GLU A 76 5.09 -2.15 11.29
C GLU A 76 6.54 -1.79 11.02
N GLU A 77 6.76 -0.87 10.09
CA GLU A 77 8.07 -0.32 9.77
C GLU A 77 7.90 1.16 9.45
N ASP A 78 8.66 2.02 10.11
CA ASP A 78 8.65 3.47 9.94
C ASP A 78 7.24 4.12 10.03
N GLY A 79 6.40 3.64 10.95
CA GLY A 79 5.04 4.15 11.14
C GLY A 79 4.03 3.69 10.08
N VAL A 80 4.41 2.70 9.24
CA VAL A 80 3.56 2.10 8.23
C VAL A 80 3.20 0.67 8.62
N PHE A 81 1.94 0.43 8.91
CA PHE A 81 1.43 -0.93 9.13
C PHE A 81 1.22 -1.63 7.79
N THR A 82 1.76 -2.82 7.65
CA THR A 82 1.54 -3.68 6.49
C THR A 82 0.85 -4.96 6.93
N ALA A 83 -0.41 -5.15 6.51
CA ALA A 83 -1.16 -6.36 6.78
C ALA A 83 -1.15 -7.28 5.53
N LYS A 84 -0.61 -8.47 5.69
CA LYS A 84 -0.58 -9.53 4.66
C LYS A 84 -1.65 -10.57 4.97
N MET A 85 -2.51 -10.82 4.01
CA MET A 85 -3.59 -11.81 4.10
C MET A 85 -3.23 -13.05 3.28
N PHE A 86 -3.37 -14.22 3.89
CA PHE A 86 -3.13 -15.53 3.27
C PHE A 86 -4.37 -16.38 3.38
N SER A 87 -4.88 -16.87 2.25
CA SER A 87 -6.06 -17.73 2.19
C SER A 87 -5.91 -18.77 1.09
N ASN A 88 -6.67 -19.86 1.20
CA ASN A 88 -6.82 -20.84 0.11
C ASN A 88 -7.64 -20.27 -1.06
N ASN A 89 -8.38 -19.17 -0.85
CA ASN A 89 -9.21 -18.52 -1.88
C ASN A 89 -8.84 -17.02 -2.03
N ASN A 90 -7.57 -16.77 -2.38
CA ASN A 90 -7.07 -15.40 -2.55
C ASN A 90 -7.78 -14.62 -3.67
N SER A 91 -8.42 -15.30 -4.63
CA SER A 91 -9.14 -14.64 -5.72
C SER A 91 -10.29 -13.77 -5.23
N ILE A 92 -10.97 -14.17 -4.16
CA ILE A 92 -12.05 -13.38 -3.54
C ILE A 92 -11.46 -12.13 -2.85
N LEU A 93 -10.35 -12.30 -2.11
CA LEU A 93 -9.69 -11.20 -1.40
C LEU A 93 -9.09 -10.17 -2.36
N ILE A 94 -8.57 -10.63 -3.48
CA ILE A 94 -7.95 -9.78 -4.50
C ILE A 94 -9.04 -9.13 -5.37
N GLY A 95 -10.00 -9.94 -5.85
CA GLY A 95 -11.02 -9.51 -6.82
C GLY A 95 -10.45 -9.26 -8.21
N LYS A 96 -11.33 -8.86 -9.14
CA LYS A 96 -10.92 -8.50 -10.51
C LYS A 96 -9.95 -7.32 -10.46
N ASP A 97 -8.77 -7.48 -11.04
CA ASP A 97 -7.71 -6.45 -11.12
C ASP A 97 -7.26 -5.86 -9.77
N GLY A 98 -7.48 -6.60 -8.65
CA GLY A 98 -7.14 -6.13 -7.32
C GLY A 98 -8.14 -5.13 -6.73
N ARG A 99 -9.34 -5.01 -7.30
CA ARG A 99 -10.35 -4.04 -6.86
C ARG A 99 -10.84 -4.30 -5.44
N THR A 100 -11.11 -5.56 -5.09
CA THR A 100 -11.53 -5.93 -3.74
C THR A 100 -10.47 -5.58 -2.71
N LEU A 101 -9.22 -5.95 -2.97
CA LEU A 101 -8.09 -5.63 -2.08
C LEU A 101 -7.93 -4.11 -1.87
N LYS A 102 -8.05 -3.33 -2.95
CA LYS A 102 -8.01 -1.87 -2.89
C LYS A 102 -9.18 -1.30 -2.07
N SER A 103 -10.38 -1.83 -2.25
CA SER A 103 -11.56 -1.40 -1.49
C SER A 103 -11.44 -1.73 -0.01
N LEU A 104 -10.94 -2.93 0.34
CA LEU A 104 -10.65 -3.32 1.72
C LEU A 104 -9.62 -2.38 2.36
N GLN A 105 -8.58 -2.00 1.63
CA GLN A 105 -7.59 -1.04 2.13
C GLN A 105 -8.20 0.34 2.41
N VAL A 106 -9.10 0.81 1.54
CA VAL A 106 -9.81 2.08 1.75
C VAL A 106 -10.73 2.00 2.97
N LEU A 107 -11.50 0.92 3.10
CA LEU A 107 -12.39 0.72 4.26
C LEU A 107 -11.61 0.64 5.58
N LEU A 108 -10.51 -0.09 5.62
CA LEU A 108 -9.66 -0.17 6.81
C LEU A 108 -9.07 1.18 7.18
N ARG A 109 -8.58 1.95 6.21
CA ARG A 109 -8.07 3.31 6.45
C ARG A 109 -9.15 4.23 7.00
N GLN A 110 -10.35 4.16 6.46
CA GLN A 110 -11.48 4.94 6.94
C GLN A 110 -11.90 4.52 8.35
N ALA A 111 -11.94 3.23 8.64
CA ALA A 111 -12.25 2.70 9.95
C ALA A 111 -11.21 3.14 11.00
N LEU A 112 -9.92 3.08 10.69
CA LEU A 112 -8.85 3.59 11.54
C LEU A 112 -8.96 5.11 11.75
N SER A 113 -9.19 5.88 10.69
CA SER A 113 -9.36 7.35 10.77
C SER A 113 -10.53 7.76 11.65
N ASN A 114 -11.59 6.95 11.73
CA ASN A 114 -12.71 7.19 12.62
C ASN A 114 -12.36 6.90 14.10
N GLN A 115 -11.44 5.99 14.35
CA GLN A 115 -10.98 5.65 15.72
C GLN A 115 -9.89 6.61 16.20
N ILE A 116 -8.96 6.95 15.31
CA ILE A 116 -7.75 7.72 15.61
C ILE A 116 -7.79 9.00 14.77
N LYS A 117 -7.86 10.16 15.40
CA LYS A 117 -7.96 11.48 14.73
C LYS A 117 -6.64 11.98 14.11
N PHE A 118 -5.68 11.10 13.87
CA PHE A 118 -4.47 11.40 13.14
C PHE A 118 -4.13 10.28 12.15
N ASN A 119 -3.27 10.58 11.18
CA ASN A 119 -3.06 9.72 10.03
C ASN A 119 -2.22 8.48 10.39
N VAL A 120 -2.84 7.31 10.35
CA VAL A 120 -2.14 6.02 10.43
C VAL A 120 -2.01 5.44 9.03
N LYS A 121 -0.77 5.21 8.62
CA LYS A 121 -0.48 4.63 7.31
C LYS A 121 -0.67 3.12 7.35
N VAL A 122 -1.54 2.61 6.49
CA VAL A 122 -1.82 1.16 6.39
C VAL A 122 -1.76 0.71 4.94
N ASN A 123 -1.07 -0.40 4.71
CA ASN A 123 -1.04 -1.12 3.45
C ASN A 123 -1.62 -2.52 3.62
N LEU A 124 -2.39 -2.97 2.61
CA LEU A 124 -2.84 -4.35 2.50
C LEU A 124 -2.16 -5.06 1.34
N ASP A 125 -1.85 -6.33 1.55
CA ASP A 125 -1.45 -7.24 0.48
C ASP A 125 -2.11 -8.60 0.67
N ALA A 126 -2.36 -9.31 -0.42
CA ALA A 126 -2.89 -10.67 -0.42
C ALA A 126 -1.93 -11.58 -1.19
N SER A 127 -1.23 -12.46 -0.47
CA SER A 127 -0.31 -13.46 -1.05
C SER A 127 0.73 -12.89 -2.01
N ASN A 128 1.27 -11.72 -1.70
CA ASN A 128 2.20 -10.97 -2.55
C ASN A 128 1.63 -10.62 -3.94
N TYR A 129 0.33 -10.31 -3.97
CA TYR A 129 -0.39 -10.01 -5.22
C TYR A 129 0.26 -8.90 -6.04
N LYS A 130 0.66 -7.79 -5.39
CA LYS A 130 1.27 -6.65 -6.08
C LYS A 130 2.54 -7.06 -6.85
N VAL A 131 3.43 -7.79 -6.19
CA VAL A 131 4.69 -8.28 -6.78
C VAL A 131 4.43 -9.30 -7.89
N LYS A 132 3.49 -10.24 -7.68
CA LYS A 132 3.13 -11.22 -8.70
C LYS A 132 2.55 -10.56 -9.94
N ARG A 133 1.63 -9.60 -9.76
CA ARG A 133 1.02 -8.84 -10.86
C ARG A 133 2.05 -8.07 -11.68
N GLU A 134 3.02 -7.44 -11.02
CA GLU A 134 4.10 -6.71 -11.67
C GLU A 134 4.98 -7.66 -12.51
N ARG A 135 5.40 -8.80 -11.95
CA ARG A 135 6.16 -9.82 -12.68
C ARG A 135 5.41 -10.41 -13.87
N PHE A 136 4.10 -10.65 -13.75
CA PHE A 136 3.29 -11.08 -14.87
C PHE A 136 3.24 -10.03 -15.97
N PHE A 137 3.01 -8.76 -15.60
CA PHE A 137 3.02 -7.65 -16.54
C PHE A 137 4.36 -7.51 -17.26
N GLU A 138 5.49 -7.56 -16.54
CA GLU A 138 6.84 -7.55 -17.15
C GLU A 138 7.02 -8.71 -18.13
N LYS A 139 6.57 -9.91 -17.77
CA LYS A 139 6.64 -11.09 -18.64
C LYS A 139 5.82 -10.90 -19.91
N ASP A 140 4.62 -10.35 -19.80
CA ASP A 140 3.75 -10.07 -20.96
C ASP A 140 4.41 -9.05 -21.88
N ILE A 141 5.01 -7.99 -21.34
CA ILE A 141 5.77 -7.02 -22.13
C ILE A 141 6.97 -7.66 -22.83
N LYS A 142 7.74 -8.53 -22.16
CA LYS A 142 8.84 -9.27 -22.80
C LYS A 142 8.36 -10.17 -23.94
N ASN A 143 7.21 -10.81 -23.81
CA ASN A 143 6.60 -11.58 -24.89
C ASN A 143 6.24 -10.70 -26.09
N ILE A 144 5.57 -9.56 -25.86
CA ILE A 144 5.21 -8.60 -26.92
C ILE A 144 6.47 -8.07 -27.62
N ILE A 145 7.52 -7.72 -26.87
CA ILE A 145 8.80 -7.28 -27.45
C ILE A 145 9.40 -8.35 -28.34
N ASN A 146 9.40 -9.61 -27.92
CA ASN A 146 9.90 -10.73 -28.72
C ASN A 146 9.10 -10.90 -30.03
N ASP A 147 7.78 -10.65 -30.00
CA ASP A 147 6.96 -10.72 -31.20
C ASP A 147 7.24 -9.53 -32.13
N VAL A 148 7.38 -8.31 -31.60
CA VAL A 148 7.82 -7.11 -32.36
C VAL A 148 9.20 -7.34 -33.00
N MET A 149 10.13 -7.96 -32.30
CA MET A 149 11.48 -8.28 -32.86
C MET A 149 11.40 -9.26 -34.02
N LYS A 150 10.45 -10.20 -34.02
CA LYS A 150 10.28 -11.19 -35.11
C LYS A 150 9.53 -10.61 -36.29
N SER A 151 8.39 -9.93 -36.04
CA SER A 151 7.52 -9.39 -37.07
C SER A 151 8.04 -8.08 -37.68
N LYS A 152 8.79 -7.30 -36.89
CA LYS A 152 9.22 -5.93 -37.15
C LYS A 152 8.07 -4.92 -37.25
N ASP A 153 6.85 -5.32 -36.91
CA ASP A 153 5.69 -4.45 -36.85
C ASP A 153 5.64 -3.75 -35.50
N GLU A 154 5.16 -2.50 -35.50
CA GLU A 154 4.91 -1.80 -34.23
C GLU A 154 3.66 -2.33 -33.53
N VAL A 155 3.69 -2.34 -32.21
CA VAL A 155 2.55 -2.73 -31.37
C VAL A 155 2.14 -1.58 -30.47
N LYS A 156 0.85 -1.23 -30.55
CA LYS A 156 0.20 -0.31 -29.63
C LYS A 156 -0.37 -1.08 -28.46
N LEU A 157 0.07 -0.74 -27.24
CA LEU A 157 -0.46 -1.32 -26.01
C LEU A 157 -1.77 -0.66 -25.57
N ASP A 158 -2.52 -1.32 -24.70
CA ASP A 158 -3.70 -0.73 -24.09
C ASP A 158 -3.35 0.49 -23.22
N PRO A 159 -4.31 1.42 -23.02
CA PRO A 159 -4.14 2.53 -22.09
C PRO A 159 -3.76 2.06 -20.69
N MET A 160 -2.78 2.73 -20.06
CA MET A 160 -2.25 2.34 -18.78
C MET A 160 -1.73 3.55 -17.99
N ASN A 161 -1.68 3.39 -16.66
CA ASN A 161 -1.20 4.44 -15.77
C ASN A 161 0.31 4.70 -15.92
N SER A 162 0.79 5.82 -15.37
CA SER A 162 2.19 6.26 -15.46
C SER A 162 3.20 5.24 -14.91
N TYR A 163 2.85 4.51 -13.86
CA TYR A 163 3.70 3.47 -13.28
C TYR A 163 3.89 2.29 -14.24
N GLN A 164 2.81 1.81 -14.85
CA GLN A 164 2.87 0.73 -15.84
C GLN A 164 3.65 1.15 -17.10
N ARG A 165 3.45 2.41 -17.59
CA ARG A 165 4.24 2.92 -18.73
C ARG A 165 5.73 2.95 -18.42
N ARG A 166 6.11 3.32 -17.17
CA ARG A 166 7.51 3.28 -16.74
C ARG A 166 8.08 1.85 -16.77
N ILE A 167 7.30 0.85 -16.35
CA ILE A 167 7.74 -0.57 -16.44
C ILE A 167 7.98 -0.95 -17.90
N VAL A 168 7.05 -0.60 -18.82
CA VAL A 168 7.22 -0.89 -20.26
C VAL A 168 8.51 -0.28 -20.80
N HIS A 169 8.77 0.99 -20.53
CA HIS A 169 10.00 1.66 -20.97
C HIS A 169 11.26 1.02 -20.34
N SER A 170 11.20 0.64 -19.06
CA SER A 170 12.31 -0.01 -18.37
C SER A 170 12.63 -1.37 -18.96
N VAL A 171 11.61 -2.22 -19.18
CA VAL A 171 11.79 -3.53 -19.79
C VAL A 171 12.30 -3.42 -21.23
N ALA A 172 11.74 -2.48 -22.00
CA ALA A 172 12.16 -2.28 -23.40
C ALA A 172 13.61 -1.77 -23.55
N SER A 173 14.11 -1.03 -22.56
CA SER A 173 15.49 -0.54 -22.57
C SER A 173 16.56 -1.67 -22.46
N GLU A 174 16.15 -2.88 -22.06
CA GLU A 174 17.01 -4.06 -22.07
C GLU A 174 17.28 -4.59 -23.50
N TYR A 175 16.54 -4.13 -24.52
CA TYR A 175 16.60 -4.61 -25.89
C TYR A 175 17.15 -3.55 -26.85
N TYR A 176 18.29 -3.83 -27.48
CA TYR A 176 19.01 -2.86 -28.32
C TYR A 176 18.21 -2.31 -29.51
N ASN A 177 17.40 -3.16 -30.17
CA ASN A 177 16.64 -2.81 -31.37
C ASN A 177 15.18 -2.47 -31.10
N ILE A 178 14.84 -2.11 -29.85
CA ILE A 178 13.47 -1.71 -29.46
C ILE A 178 13.48 -0.26 -29.01
N GLU A 179 12.52 0.49 -29.51
CA GLU A 179 12.18 1.83 -29.01
C GLU A 179 10.73 1.87 -28.55
N THR A 180 10.48 2.71 -27.53
CA THR A 180 9.16 2.88 -26.95
C THR A 180 8.84 4.34 -26.78
N GLU A 181 7.61 4.72 -27.08
CA GLU A 181 7.11 6.09 -26.94
C GLU A 181 5.70 6.09 -26.36
N SER A 182 5.41 7.05 -25.49
CA SER A 182 4.10 7.21 -24.86
C SER A 182 3.26 8.26 -25.60
N PHE A 183 2.05 7.88 -26.01
CA PHE A 183 1.10 8.72 -26.74
C PHE A 183 -0.19 8.93 -25.98
N GLY A 184 -0.93 9.99 -26.34
CA GLY A 184 -2.24 10.32 -25.79
C GLY A 184 -2.18 11.04 -24.45
N GLU A 185 -3.35 11.32 -23.91
CA GLU A 185 -3.56 12.01 -22.64
C GLU A 185 -4.25 11.07 -21.65
N GLU A 186 -4.04 11.29 -20.36
CA GLU A 186 -4.72 10.52 -19.31
C GLU A 186 -6.25 10.74 -19.39
N PRO A 187 -7.10 9.70 -19.24
CA PRO A 187 -6.74 8.32 -18.85
C PRO A 187 -6.39 7.37 -20.00
N GLU A 188 -6.48 7.84 -21.28
CA GLU A 188 -6.32 7.01 -22.48
C GLU A 188 -4.85 6.93 -22.97
N ARG A 189 -3.90 7.32 -22.13
CA ARG A 189 -2.48 7.34 -22.48
C ARG A 189 -1.90 5.93 -22.53
N TYR A 190 -1.18 5.62 -23.62
CA TYR A 190 -0.64 4.29 -23.93
C TYR A 190 0.83 4.35 -24.37
N VAL A 191 1.46 3.18 -24.54
CA VAL A 191 2.84 3.05 -25.08
C VAL A 191 2.77 2.31 -26.41
N VAL A 192 3.59 2.75 -27.38
CA VAL A 192 3.88 2.04 -28.61
C VAL A 192 5.29 1.45 -28.50
N ILE A 193 5.41 0.18 -28.88
CA ILE A 193 6.68 -0.56 -28.96
C ILE A 193 7.00 -0.76 -30.44
N ARG A 194 8.17 -0.34 -30.89
CA ARG A 194 8.60 -0.48 -32.29
C ARG A 194 10.01 -1.06 -32.42
N TYR A 195 10.22 -1.79 -33.51
CA TYR A 195 11.55 -2.25 -33.90
C TYR A 195 12.29 -1.13 -34.64
N VAL A 196 13.59 -0.97 -34.35
CA VAL A 196 14.49 -0.03 -35.03
C VAL A 196 15.77 -0.75 -35.42
N GLU A 197 16.22 -0.56 -36.65
CA GLU A 197 17.54 -1.02 -37.07
C GLU A 197 18.59 -0.02 -36.59
N LYS A 198 19.45 -0.48 -35.67
CA LYS A 198 20.60 0.31 -35.15
C LYS A 198 21.90 -0.28 -35.64
#